data_621959b44c12ae2e2d91b2c403ef101d
#
_entry.id   621959b44c12ae2e2d91b2c403ef101d
#
_cell.length_a   1.000
_cell.length_b   1.000
_cell.length_c   1.000
_cell.angle_alpha   90.00
_cell.angle_beta   90.00
_cell.angle_gamma   90.00
#
_symmetry.space_group_name_H-M   'P 1'
#
loop_
_entity.id
_entity.type
_entity.pdbx_description
1 polymer ?
#
loop_
_entity_poly.entity_id
_entity_poly.type
_entity_poly.pdbx_seq_one_letter_code
_entity_poly.pdbx_strand_id
1 'polypeptide(L)'
;ILKPMYDKYISLDNESDSCGEHRSLQRMITNKKVRLFFDDFDLDWQGKASDVLKIKSLLLSLSDITSDMDGLSVRIALRTDVYEMIRNEEFSDKFESSLIKCHWNNQEIMKTLAKRICAYFNEPFDEINTSDQKTLQYNIVNYLNFVFVPYFDKSTRVWANAPTHRVIYSLIRRKPRDMVKLCHSIAEEAYRKKLTVIDSSCFLAILETYSQERLKDLVNEYINQLPKLQDLLIRMAPTQKELQSKSAERYVYSTAELHAKIKNIQQNMNISIYQANCEKLCPADFHQIAHFLYKIGFITGRKRNESGKIERVYYDESPYLLNANVGDRGYSWEIHPAYRGALANGTNDNWEITLNLDDEA
;
A
#
# COMPACT_ATOMS: atom_id res chain seq x y z
N ILE A 1 10.78 24.96 -4.51
CA ILE A 1 10.84 24.74 -3.04
C ILE A 1 12.11 25.36 -2.46
N LEU A 2 13.26 25.24 -3.11
CA LEU A 2 14.51 25.88 -2.66
C LEU A 2 14.49 27.41 -2.86
N LYS A 3 13.80 27.91 -3.87
CA LYS A 3 13.73 29.34 -4.16
C LYS A 3 13.12 30.18 -3.03
N PRO A 4 11.99 29.83 -2.39
CA PRO A 4 11.45 30.57 -1.24
C PRO A 4 12.36 30.55 0.00
N MET A 5 13.09 29.46 0.23
CA MET A 5 14.11 29.41 1.29
C MET A 5 15.30 30.30 0.94
N TYR A 6 15.70 30.26 -0.31
CA TYR A 6 16.75 31.10 -0.86
C TYR A 6 16.37 32.58 -0.74
N ASP A 7 15.19 33.00 -1.21
CA ASP A 7 14.69 34.38 -1.17
C ASP A 7 14.54 34.91 0.27
N LYS A 8 14.27 34.05 1.25
CA LYS A 8 14.16 34.43 2.67
C LYS A 8 15.50 34.69 3.35
N TYR A 9 16.55 34.00 2.94
CA TYR A 9 17.86 34.06 3.59
C TYR A 9 18.91 34.82 2.78
N ILE A 10 18.64 35.12 1.51
CA ILE A 10 19.52 35.84 0.61
C ILE A 10 18.74 36.98 -0.03
N SER A 11 18.36 37.96 0.80
CA SER A 11 17.94 39.29 0.33
C SER A 11 19.19 40.14 -0.01
N LEU A 12 20.01 39.66 -0.91
CA LEU A 12 21.20 40.38 -1.36
C LEU A 12 21.42 40.15 -2.85
N ASP A 13 21.29 41.26 -3.57
CA ASP A 13 21.79 41.55 -4.89
C ASP A 13 21.22 40.79 -6.09
N ASN A 14 20.51 41.58 -6.88
CA ASN A 14 20.14 41.32 -8.25
C ASN A 14 21.40 41.12 -9.10
N GLU A 15 21.72 39.86 -9.37
CA GLU A 15 22.36 39.43 -10.63
C GLU A 15 22.38 37.90 -10.64
N SER A 16 21.92 37.36 -11.77
CA SER A 16 21.77 35.92 -12.03
C SER A 16 23.11 35.22 -12.18
N ASP A 17 23.76 34.92 -11.07
CA ASP A 17 24.98 34.12 -11.07
C ASP A 17 24.74 32.82 -10.28
N SER A 18 24.45 31.74 -11.00
CA SER A 18 24.26 30.39 -10.40
C SER A 18 25.49 29.95 -9.57
N CYS A 19 26.67 30.46 -9.89
CA CYS A 19 27.91 30.22 -9.19
C CYS A 19 27.95 30.96 -7.82
N GLY A 20 27.33 32.13 -7.72
CA GLY A 20 27.18 32.91 -6.47
C GLY A 20 26.23 32.26 -5.49
N GLU A 21 25.14 31.68 -6.00
CA GLU A 21 24.15 30.96 -5.20
C GLU A 21 24.76 29.69 -4.56
N HIS A 22 25.52 28.94 -5.30
CA HIS A 22 26.20 27.73 -4.85
C HIS A 22 27.24 28.05 -3.75
N ARG A 23 28.05 29.11 -3.93
CA ARG A 23 29.02 29.57 -2.91
C ARG A 23 28.35 30.07 -1.64
N SER A 24 27.19 30.72 -1.75
CA SER A 24 26.44 31.20 -0.60
C SER A 24 25.86 30.04 0.22
N LEU A 25 25.30 29.01 -0.43
CA LEU A 25 24.88 27.78 0.23
C LEU A 25 26.06 27.06 0.88
N GLN A 26 27.19 26.94 0.21
CA GLN A 26 28.41 26.37 0.77
C GLN A 26 28.86 27.07 2.04
N ARG A 27 28.86 28.42 2.06
CA ARG A 27 29.21 29.20 3.26
C ARG A 27 28.23 28.99 4.41
N MET A 28 26.93 28.86 4.12
CA MET A 28 25.89 28.58 5.15
C MET A 28 26.06 27.19 5.78
N ILE A 29 26.49 26.21 5.00
CA ILE A 29 26.65 24.82 5.41
C ILE A 29 28.04 24.59 6.06
N THR A 30 29.04 25.43 5.75
CA THR A 30 30.40 25.33 6.32
C THR A 30 30.30 25.24 7.83
N ASN A 31 30.88 24.18 8.42
CA ASN A 31 30.87 23.87 9.84
C ASN A 31 29.50 23.51 10.46
N LYS A 32 28.45 23.25 9.63
CA LYS A 32 27.14 22.81 10.10
C LYS A 32 26.74 21.51 9.38
N LYS A 33 26.09 20.62 10.11
CA LYS A 33 25.43 19.44 9.51
C LYS A 33 23.98 19.81 9.17
N VAL A 34 23.66 19.93 7.91
CA VAL A 34 22.32 20.23 7.42
C VAL A 34 21.69 18.97 6.84
N ARG A 35 20.47 18.65 7.27
CA ARG A 35 19.68 17.53 6.73
C ARG A 35 18.41 18.08 6.10
N LEU A 36 18.20 17.76 4.83
CA LEU A 36 16.99 18.10 4.11
C LEU A 36 16.14 16.83 3.94
N PHE A 37 14.85 16.96 4.25
CA PHE A 37 13.88 15.89 4.07
C PHE A 37 12.87 16.34 3.03
N PHE A 38 12.69 15.54 2.01
CA PHE A 38 11.72 15.79 0.95
C PHE A 38 10.68 14.67 0.95
N ASP A 39 9.42 15.06 0.98
CA ASP A 39 8.27 14.17 0.89
C ASP A 39 7.31 14.67 -0.20
N ASP A 40 6.40 13.82 -0.64
CA ASP A 40 5.34 14.15 -1.59
C ASP A 40 5.83 14.64 -2.99
N PHE A 41 7.00 14.21 -3.44
CA PHE A 41 7.47 14.53 -4.80
C PHE A 41 6.61 13.93 -5.92
N ASP A 42 5.85 12.94 -5.58
CA ASP A 42 4.93 12.24 -6.46
C ASP A 42 3.48 12.76 -6.35
N LEU A 43 3.30 13.93 -5.75
CA LEU A 43 2.02 14.63 -5.80
C LEU A 43 1.67 14.93 -7.28
N ASP A 44 0.44 14.63 -7.68
CA ASP A 44 -0.05 14.73 -9.06
C ASP A 44 0.66 13.82 -10.09
N TRP A 45 1.35 12.78 -9.62
CA TRP A 45 2.01 11.82 -10.47
C TRP A 45 1.04 11.13 -11.44
N GLN A 46 1.30 11.26 -12.74
CA GLN A 46 0.55 10.57 -13.80
C GLN A 46 1.29 9.37 -14.37
N GLY A 47 2.62 9.31 -14.17
CA GLY A 47 3.47 8.26 -14.73
C GLY A 47 3.78 8.41 -16.21
N LYS A 48 3.68 9.63 -16.74
CA LYS A 48 4.07 9.97 -18.13
C LYS A 48 5.56 10.28 -18.24
N ALA A 49 6.09 10.34 -19.46
CA ALA A 49 7.51 10.54 -19.71
C ALA A 49 8.10 11.78 -19.04
N SER A 50 7.38 12.90 -19.08
CA SER A 50 7.82 14.14 -18.42
C SER A 50 7.86 14.04 -16.89
N ASP A 51 6.97 13.28 -16.25
CA ASP A 51 7.01 13.07 -14.81
C ASP A 51 8.23 12.22 -14.41
N VAL A 52 8.50 11.15 -15.18
CA VAL A 52 9.68 10.30 -14.99
C VAL A 52 10.96 11.13 -15.12
N LEU A 53 11.03 11.96 -16.16
CA LEU A 53 12.20 12.83 -16.39
C LEU A 53 12.38 13.85 -15.27
N LYS A 54 11.32 14.48 -14.78
CA LYS A 54 11.40 15.45 -13.69
C LYS A 54 11.97 14.84 -12.41
N ILE A 55 11.47 13.67 -12.00
CA ILE A 55 11.96 13.01 -10.78
C ILE A 55 13.40 12.54 -10.97
N LYS A 56 13.75 11.95 -12.11
CA LYS A 56 15.13 11.56 -12.42
C LYS A 56 16.08 12.74 -12.34
N SER A 57 15.76 13.84 -13.02
CA SER A 57 16.59 15.05 -13.05
C SER A 57 16.77 15.63 -11.65
N LEU A 58 15.69 15.65 -10.82
CA LEU A 58 15.77 16.12 -9.46
C LEU A 58 16.70 15.27 -8.60
N LEU A 59 16.56 13.94 -8.67
CA LEU A 59 17.42 13.02 -7.91
C LEU A 59 18.88 13.13 -8.29
N LEU A 60 19.18 13.24 -9.60
CA LEU A 60 20.54 13.45 -10.09
C LEU A 60 21.11 14.77 -9.59
N SER A 61 20.37 15.87 -9.73
CA SER A 61 20.82 17.20 -9.26
C SER A 61 21.07 17.22 -7.75
N LEU A 62 20.21 16.59 -6.96
CA LEU A 62 20.39 16.50 -5.49
C LEU A 62 21.60 15.63 -5.12
N SER A 63 21.85 14.56 -5.89
CA SER A 63 23.06 13.74 -5.71
C SER A 63 24.32 14.53 -5.98
N ASP A 64 24.35 15.31 -7.06
CA ASP A 64 25.52 16.13 -7.41
C ASP A 64 25.76 17.22 -6.36
N ILE A 65 24.71 17.93 -5.94
CA ILE A 65 24.83 18.96 -4.88
C ILE A 65 25.33 18.36 -3.56
N THR A 66 24.84 17.18 -3.16
CA THR A 66 25.29 16.54 -1.92
C THR A 66 26.72 16.02 -1.99
N SER A 67 27.21 15.68 -3.19
CA SER A 67 28.59 15.26 -3.40
C SER A 67 29.55 16.44 -3.33
N ASP A 68 29.11 17.63 -3.74
CA ASP A 68 29.94 18.85 -3.76
C ASP A 68 29.93 19.62 -2.42
N MET A 69 29.01 19.30 -1.51
CA MET A 69 28.81 20.05 -0.28
C MET A 69 28.99 19.18 0.98
N ASP A 70 30.15 19.25 1.60
CA ASP A 70 30.41 18.62 2.89
C ASP A 70 29.43 19.13 3.96
N GLY A 71 28.83 18.19 4.69
CA GLY A 71 27.88 18.51 5.77
C GLY A 71 26.42 18.61 5.32
N LEU A 72 26.10 18.55 4.02
CA LEU A 72 24.75 18.46 3.50
C LEU A 72 24.34 16.98 3.32
N SER A 73 23.19 16.62 3.81
CA SER A 73 22.58 15.32 3.52
C SER A 73 21.11 15.48 3.14
N VAL A 74 20.69 14.73 2.12
CA VAL A 74 19.31 14.75 1.62
C VAL A 74 18.67 13.39 1.85
N ARG A 75 17.41 13.41 2.28
CA ARG A 75 16.54 12.23 2.39
C ARG A 75 15.27 12.48 1.60
N ILE A 76 14.93 11.55 0.73
CA ILE A 76 13.80 11.67 -0.19
C ILE A 76 12.90 10.45 0.01
N ALA A 77 11.64 10.70 0.35
CA ALA A 77 10.63 9.65 0.36
C ALA A 77 9.99 9.54 -1.03
N LEU A 78 9.93 8.33 -1.55
CA LEU A 78 9.26 8.01 -2.81
C LEU A 78 8.44 6.73 -2.64
N ARG A 79 7.29 6.68 -3.29
CA ARG A 79 6.52 5.44 -3.37
C ARG A 79 7.26 4.40 -4.22
N THR A 80 7.13 3.13 -3.83
CA THR A 80 7.79 2.01 -4.53
C THR A 80 7.39 1.94 -6.00
N ASP A 81 6.12 2.16 -6.33
CA ASP A 81 5.62 2.12 -7.71
C ASP A 81 6.21 3.24 -8.59
N VAL A 82 6.45 4.42 -8.01
CA VAL A 82 7.13 5.53 -8.70
C VAL A 82 8.61 5.19 -8.90
N TYR A 83 9.28 4.69 -7.86
CA TYR A 83 10.68 4.29 -7.96
C TYR A 83 10.91 3.22 -9.04
N GLU A 84 10.07 2.18 -9.08
CA GLU A 84 10.20 1.12 -10.10
C GLU A 84 9.93 1.63 -11.53
N MET A 85 9.17 2.71 -11.71
CA MET A 85 8.97 3.35 -13.02
C MET A 85 10.16 4.21 -13.47
N ILE A 86 10.86 4.84 -12.53
CA ILE A 86 12.02 5.69 -12.87
C ILE A 86 13.33 4.88 -12.95
N ARG A 87 13.34 3.67 -12.39
CA ARG A 87 14.50 2.79 -12.36
C ARG A 87 14.85 2.32 -13.77
N ASN A 88 16.10 2.56 -14.19
CA ASN A 88 16.75 1.90 -15.31
C ASN A 88 18.17 1.50 -14.88
N GLU A 89 18.89 0.74 -15.69
CA GLU A 89 20.21 0.22 -15.30
C GLU A 89 21.15 1.32 -14.83
N GLU A 90 21.36 2.37 -15.63
CA GLU A 90 22.26 3.49 -15.30
C GLU A 90 21.86 4.23 -14.02
N PHE A 91 20.56 4.43 -13.82
CA PHE A 91 20.03 5.11 -12.64
C PHE A 91 20.12 4.23 -11.39
N SER A 92 19.90 2.92 -11.55
CA SER A 92 19.97 1.94 -10.47
C SER A 92 21.35 1.92 -9.84
N ASP A 93 22.40 1.82 -10.62
CA ASP A 93 23.78 1.72 -10.14
C ASP A 93 24.21 2.93 -9.30
N LYS A 94 23.79 4.14 -9.71
CA LYS A 94 24.15 5.37 -9.00
C LYS A 94 23.50 5.46 -7.60
N PHE A 95 22.30 4.94 -7.42
CA PHE A 95 21.51 5.12 -6.19
C PHE A 95 21.35 3.85 -5.33
N GLU A 96 21.82 2.70 -5.79
CA GLU A 96 21.63 1.42 -5.11
C GLU A 96 22.16 1.43 -3.66
N SER A 97 23.36 1.98 -3.46
CA SER A 97 23.99 2.08 -2.13
C SER A 97 23.29 3.06 -1.18
N SER A 98 22.48 3.96 -1.71
CA SER A 98 21.75 4.99 -0.95
C SER A 98 20.27 4.67 -0.77
N LEU A 99 19.80 3.57 -1.37
CA LEU A 99 18.39 3.16 -1.33
C LEU A 99 18.08 2.43 -0.02
N ILE A 100 17.09 2.94 0.71
CA ILE A 100 16.52 2.30 1.88
C ILE A 100 15.09 1.91 1.56
N LYS A 101 14.82 0.59 1.44
CA LYS A 101 13.46 0.08 1.27
C LYS A 101 12.78 -0.03 2.64
N CYS A 102 11.71 0.72 2.83
CA CYS A 102 10.88 0.65 4.04
C CYS A 102 9.69 -0.27 3.77
N HIS A 103 9.72 -1.46 4.33
CA HIS A 103 8.60 -2.41 4.28
C HIS A 103 7.99 -2.54 5.67
N TRP A 104 6.68 -2.66 5.70
CA TRP A 104 5.95 -3.05 6.88
C TRP A 104 5.49 -4.49 6.73
N ASN A 105 5.89 -5.35 7.63
CA ASN A 105 5.27 -6.66 7.75
C ASN A 105 4.12 -6.62 8.76
N ASN A 106 3.30 -7.64 8.75
CA ASN A 106 2.13 -7.73 9.62
C ASN A 106 2.51 -7.69 11.12
N GLN A 107 3.61 -8.33 11.50
CA GLN A 107 4.07 -8.34 12.89
C GLN A 107 4.48 -6.96 13.38
N GLU A 108 5.20 -6.18 12.58
CA GLU A 108 5.59 -4.81 12.92
C GLU A 108 4.40 -3.88 13.10
N ILE A 109 3.38 -4.03 12.23
CA ILE A 109 2.14 -3.25 12.35
C ILE A 109 1.41 -3.62 13.64
N MET A 110 1.28 -4.91 13.96
CA MET A 110 0.61 -5.36 15.19
C MET A 110 1.43 -5.03 16.44
N LYS A 111 2.76 -5.11 16.37
CA LYS A 111 3.64 -4.63 17.44
C LYS A 111 3.40 -3.13 17.73
N THR A 112 3.22 -2.33 16.66
CA THR A 112 2.90 -0.91 16.80
C THR A 112 1.54 -0.70 17.48
N LEU A 113 0.52 -1.49 17.12
CA LEU A 113 -0.79 -1.45 17.77
C LEU A 113 -0.69 -1.86 19.24
N ALA A 114 -0.02 -2.97 19.55
CA ALA A 114 0.19 -3.44 20.91
C ALA A 114 0.91 -2.39 21.79
N LYS A 115 1.97 -1.76 21.28
CA LYS A 115 2.67 -0.68 21.99
C LYS A 115 1.76 0.51 22.30
N ARG A 116 0.87 0.90 21.39
CA ARG A 116 -0.12 1.97 21.63
C ARG A 116 -1.13 1.59 22.70
N ILE A 117 -1.60 0.34 22.68
CA ILE A 117 -2.51 -0.18 23.71
C ILE A 117 -1.82 -0.17 25.09
N CYS A 118 -0.59 -0.72 25.17
CA CYS A 118 0.18 -0.72 26.41
C CYS A 118 0.40 0.71 26.95
N ALA A 119 0.77 1.65 26.08
CA ALA A 119 0.97 3.03 26.46
C ALA A 119 -0.31 3.69 27.01
N TYR A 120 -1.48 3.35 26.46
CA TYR A 120 -2.75 3.87 26.94
C TYR A 120 -3.13 3.32 28.32
N PHE A 121 -2.88 2.03 28.58
CA PHE A 121 -3.20 1.37 29.85
C PHE A 121 -2.06 1.49 30.89
N ASN A 122 -0.96 2.17 30.58
CA ASN A 122 0.26 2.26 31.38
C ASN A 122 0.88 0.88 31.71
N GLU A 123 0.72 -0.08 30.79
CA GLU A 123 1.31 -1.39 30.89
C GLU A 123 2.71 -1.42 30.22
N PRO A 124 3.71 -2.10 30.81
CA PRO A 124 5.02 -2.23 30.18
C PRO A 124 4.92 -3.12 28.92
N PHE A 125 5.49 -2.65 27.82
CA PHE A 125 5.66 -3.47 26.62
C PHE A 125 7.03 -4.17 26.68
N ASP A 126 7.04 -5.48 26.83
CA ASP A 126 8.27 -6.27 26.90
C ASP A 126 8.85 -6.50 25.50
N GLU A 127 9.89 -5.75 25.15
CA GLU A 127 10.62 -5.90 23.89
C GLU A 127 11.63 -7.05 23.90
N ILE A 128 12.08 -7.49 25.07
CA ILE A 128 13.22 -8.40 25.24
C ILE A 128 12.80 -9.86 24.97
N ASN A 129 11.58 -10.24 25.33
CA ASN A 129 11.04 -11.57 25.05
C ASN A 129 10.58 -11.78 23.60
N THR A 130 10.92 -10.87 22.70
CA THR A 130 10.46 -10.84 21.31
C THR A 130 11.48 -11.41 20.31
N SER A 131 12.53 -12.08 20.77
CA SER A 131 13.56 -12.68 19.89
C SER A 131 13.08 -13.96 19.17
N ASP A 132 12.12 -14.68 19.75
CA ASP A 132 11.45 -15.80 19.11
C ASP A 132 10.11 -15.36 18.51
N GLN A 133 9.95 -15.63 17.21
CA GLN A 133 8.79 -15.19 16.43
C GLN A 133 7.45 -15.66 17.01
N LYS A 134 7.40 -16.91 17.53
CA LYS A 134 6.18 -17.48 18.13
C LYS A 134 5.82 -16.81 19.45
N THR A 135 6.83 -16.58 20.29
CA THR A 135 6.67 -15.89 21.58
C THR A 135 6.25 -14.45 21.37
N LEU A 136 6.82 -13.76 20.38
CA LEU A 136 6.44 -12.39 20.01
C LEU A 136 4.96 -12.32 19.61
N GLN A 137 4.51 -13.22 18.75
CA GLN A 137 3.12 -13.24 18.30
C GLN A 137 2.15 -13.50 19.46
N TYR A 138 2.46 -14.44 20.33
CA TYR A 138 1.67 -14.75 21.52
C TYR A 138 1.56 -13.52 22.45
N ASN A 139 2.66 -12.84 22.70
CA ASN A 139 2.69 -11.65 23.56
C ASN A 139 1.90 -10.48 22.94
N ILE A 140 2.07 -10.24 21.63
CA ILE A 140 1.29 -9.21 20.92
C ILE A 140 -0.20 -9.48 21.05
N VAL A 141 -0.65 -10.73 20.83
CA VAL A 141 -2.06 -11.10 20.95
C VAL A 141 -2.60 -10.85 22.34
N ASN A 142 -1.83 -11.15 23.39
CA ASN A 142 -2.23 -10.89 24.77
C ASN A 142 -2.48 -9.40 25.04
N TYR A 143 -1.64 -8.51 24.51
CA TYR A 143 -1.87 -7.06 24.63
C TYR A 143 -3.12 -6.60 23.88
N LEU A 144 -3.43 -7.21 22.74
CA LEU A 144 -4.65 -6.88 21.98
C LEU A 144 -5.93 -7.25 22.77
N ASN A 145 -5.87 -8.26 23.61
CA ASN A 145 -7.02 -8.71 24.42
C ASN A 145 -7.46 -7.68 25.46
N PHE A 146 -6.69 -6.64 25.76
CA PHE A 146 -7.16 -5.49 26.57
C PHE A 146 -8.27 -4.70 25.88
N VAL A 147 -8.33 -4.76 24.55
CA VAL A 147 -9.24 -3.95 23.73
C VAL A 147 -10.19 -4.80 22.91
N PHE A 148 -9.73 -5.97 22.43
CA PHE A 148 -10.47 -6.82 21.51
C PHE A 148 -10.82 -8.18 22.13
N VAL A 149 -11.96 -8.75 21.74
CA VAL A 149 -12.20 -10.17 21.98
C VAL A 149 -11.16 -11.02 21.26
N PRO A 150 -10.66 -12.12 21.87
CA PRO A 150 -9.63 -12.95 21.23
C PRO A 150 -10.06 -13.60 19.91
N TYR A 151 -11.32 -14.00 19.83
CA TYR A 151 -11.90 -14.72 18.71
C TYR A 151 -13.24 -14.13 18.32
N PHE A 152 -13.56 -14.19 17.04
CA PHE A 152 -14.88 -13.87 16.52
C PHE A 152 -15.92 -14.89 16.99
N ASP A 153 -17.14 -14.41 17.20
CA ASP A 153 -18.25 -15.25 17.65
C ASP A 153 -18.52 -16.38 16.64
N LYS A 154 -18.85 -17.58 17.17
CA LYS A 154 -19.24 -18.74 16.37
C LYS A 154 -20.50 -18.54 15.55
N SER A 155 -21.39 -17.66 16.00
CA SER A 155 -22.64 -17.32 15.30
C SER A 155 -22.41 -16.41 14.09
N THR A 156 -21.26 -15.78 13.97
CA THR A 156 -20.94 -14.97 12.81
C THR A 156 -20.75 -15.86 11.59
N ARG A 157 -21.43 -15.54 10.49
CA ARG A 157 -21.26 -16.29 9.23
C ARG A 157 -19.88 -16.05 8.63
N VAL A 158 -19.33 -14.85 8.90
CA VAL A 158 -18.03 -14.39 8.42
C VAL A 158 -17.04 -14.51 9.56
N TRP A 159 -15.91 -15.17 9.32
CA TRP A 159 -14.82 -15.33 10.29
C TRP A 159 -15.20 -16.06 11.60
N ALA A 160 -16.22 -16.91 11.59
CA ALA A 160 -16.59 -17.68 12.78
C ALA A 160 -15.38 -18.38 13.41
N ASN A 161 -15.15 -18.18 14.70
CA ASN A 161 -14.00 -18.66 15.46
C ASN A 161 -12.62 -18.17 14.97
N ALA A 162 -12.55 -17.20 14.06
CA ALA A 162 -11.26 -16.67 13.63
C ALA A 162 -10.61 -15.82 14.74
N PRO A 163 -9.31 -15.91 14.95
CA PRO A 163 -8.58 -15.02 15.84
C PRO A 163 -8.70 -13.56 15.36
N THR A 164 -9.04 -12.64 16.26
CA THR A 164 -9.29 -11.24 15.92
C THR A 164 -8.09 -10.57 15.25
N HIS A 165 -6.86 -10.85 15.71
CA HIS A 165 -5.66 -10.30 15.10
C HIS A 165 -5.52 -10.69 13.62
N ARG A 166 -5.93 -11.91 13.25
CA ARG A 166 -5.88 -12.37 11.85
C ARG A 166 -6.93 -11.69 10.98
N VAL A 167 -8.10 -11.36 11.55
CA VAL A 167 -9.10 -10.55 10.84
C VAL A 167 -8.55 -9.15 10.57
N ILE A 168 -7.90 -8.53 11.56
CA ILE A 168 -7.25 -7.23 11.39
C ILE A 168 -6.20 -7.32 10.26
N TYR A 169 -5.33 -8.33 10.27
CA TYR A 169 -4.32 -8.54 9.21
C TYR A 169 -4.94 -8.64 7.81
N SER A 170 -6.05 -9.34 7.68
CA SER A 170 -6.69 -9.53 6.38
C SER A 170 -7.30 -8.24 5.81
N LEU A 171 -7.64 -7.28 6.66
CA LEU A 171 -8.29 -6.03 6.26
C LEU A 171 -7.33 -4.86 6.04
N ILE A 172 -6.10 -4.96 6.53
CA ILE A 172 -5.06 -3.94 6.30
C ILE A 172 -4.16 -4.36 5.13
N ARG A 173 -3.77 -3.40 4.29
CA ARG A 173 -2.92 -3.65 3.11
C ARG A 173 -1.43 -3.53 3.46
N ARG A 174 -1.01 -4.10 4.59
CA ARG A 174 0.33 -3.89 5.17
C ARG A 174 0.71 -2.39 5.30
N LYS A 175 -0.30 -1.52 5.47
CA LYS A 175 -0.12 -0.08 5.66
C LYS A 175 -0.53 0.29 7.11
N PRO A 176 0.37 0.86 7.92
CA PRO A 176 0.03 1.30 9.28
C PRO A 176 -1.16 2.26 9.34
N ARG A 177 -1.32 3.11 8.32
CA ARG A 177 -2.46 4.03 8.20
C ARG A 177 -3.79 3.28 8.10
N ASP A 178 -3.84 2.16 7.38
CA ASP A 178 -5.05 1.35 7.27
C ASP A 178 -5.41 0.70 8.61
N MET A 179 -4.42 0.21 9.36
CA MET A 179 -4.63 -0.31 10.71
C MET A 179 -5.22 0.76 11.65
N VAL A 180 -4.67 1.98 11.64
CA VAL A 180 -5.19 3.08 12.46
C VAL A 180 -6.62 3.42 12.10
N LYS A 181 -6.94 3.54 10.81
CA LYS A 181 -8.31 3.84 10.34
C LYS A 181 -9.29 2.71 10.71
N LEU A 182 -8.90 1.45 10.50
CA LEU A 182 -9.72 0.30 10.88
C LEU A 182 -10.02 0.30 12.38
N CYS A 183 -8.97 0.39 13.21
CA CYS A 183 -9.12 0.39 14.67
C CYS A 183 -9.95 1.58 15.16
N HIS A 184 -9.81 2.75 14.56
CA HIS A 184 -10.61 3.93 14.89
C HIS A 184 -12.10 3.67 14.61
N SER A 185 -12.45 3.22 13.39
CA SER A 185 -13.84 2.97 13.01
C SER A 185 -14.52 1.90 13.86
N ILE A 186 -13.82 0.81 14.21
CA ILE A 186 -14.38 -0.22 15.09
C ILE A 186 -14.50 0.26 16.54
N ALA A 187 -13.57 1.10 17.02
CA ALA A 187 -13.66 1.68 18.36
C ALA A 187 -14.83 2.66 18.49
N GLU A 188 -15.10 3.49 17.48
CA GLU A 188 -16.28 4.36 17.42
C GLU A 188 -17.58 3.54 17.47
N GLU A 189 -17.62 2.44 16.72
CA GLU A 189 -18.79 1.54 16.74
C GLU A 189 -18.99 0.87 18.11
N ALA A 190 -17.92 0.41 18.77
CA ALA A 190 -17.96 -0.13 20.11
C ALA A 190 -18.45 0.91 21.12
N TYR A 191 -17.97 2.16 21.03
CA TYR A 191 -18.44 3.26 21.85
C TYR A 191 -19.94 3.54 21.65
N ARG A 192 -20.40 3.57 20.37
CA ARG A 192 -21.81 3.74 20.03
C ARG A 192 -22.69 2.63 20.63
N LYS A 193 -22.19 1.40 20.65
CA LYS A 193 -22.85 0.23 21.24
C LYS A 193 -22.70 0.15 22.77
N LYS A 194 -21.92 1.05 23.39
CA LYS A 194 -21.58 1.04 24.82
C LYS A 194 -20.91 -0.26 25.28
N LEU A 195 -20.06 -0.82 24.43
CA LEU A 195 -19.26 -2.01 24.76
C LEU A 195 -17.97 -1.62 25.47
N THR A 196 -17.53 -2.44 26.40
CA THR A 196 -16.24 -2.27 27.11
C THR A 196 -15.08 -2.92 26.38
N VAL A 197 -15.38 -3.91 25.52
CA VAL A 197 -14.41 -4.62 24.68
C VAL A 197 -14.98 -4.70 23.26
N ILE A 198 -14.12 -4.50 22.28
CA ILE A 198 -14.50 -4.57 20.87
C ILE A 198 -14.75 -6.02 20.47
N ASP A 199 -15.95 -6.31 20.02
CA ASP A 199 -16.38 -7.64 19.58
C ASP A 199 -16.56 -7.74 18.05
N SER A 200 -16.88 -8.92 17.56
CA SER A 200 -17.10 -9.21 16.14
C SER A 200 -18.21 -8.36 15.50
N SER A 201 -19.23 -7.97 16.29
CA SER A 201 -20.34 -7.16 15.79
C SER A 201 -19.91 -5.76 15.38
N CYS A 202 -18.84 -5.21 15.99
CA CYS A 202 -18.27 -3.92 15.62
C CYS A 202 -17.59 -3.99 14.25
N PHE A 203 -16.82 -5.05 14.01
CA PHE A 203 -16.17 -5.26 12.71
C PHE A 203 -17.19 -5.40 11.58
N LEU A 204 -18.22 -6.24 11.79
CA LEU A 204 -19.24 -6.47 10.78
C LEU A 204 -20.04 -5.21 10.45
N ALA A 205 -20.31 -4.37 11.46
CA ALA A 205 -21.07 -3.14 11.25
C ALA A 205 -20.35 -2.11 10.39
N ILE A 206 -19.01 -2.04 10.47
CA ILE A 206 -18.23 -1.03 9.74
C ILE A 206 -17.65 -1.52 8.42
N LEU A 207 -17.69 -2.83 8.17
CA LEU A 207 -16.92 -3.47 7.09
C LEU A 207 -17.22 -2.88 5.71
N GLU A 208 -18.48 -2.64 5.39
CA GLU A 208 -18.89 -2.05 4.11
C GLU A 208 -18.36 -0.62 3.95
N THR A 209 -18.62 0.24 4.94
CA THR A 209 -18.17 1.64 4.92
C THR A 209 -16.64 1.72 4.86
N TYR A 210 -15.93 0.94 5.67
CA TYR A 210 -14.48 0.86 5.64
C TYR A 210 -13.96 0.48 4.26
N SER A 211 -14.57 -0.53 3.65
CA SER A 211 -14.20 -1.02 2.32
C SER A 211 -14.42 0.04 1.24
N GLN A 212 -15.55 0.77 1.29
CA GLN A 212 -15.84 1.89 0.38
C GLN A 212 -14.81 3.02 0.52
N GLU A 213 -14.42 3.35 1.75
CA GLU A 213 -13.37 4.35 1.98
C GLU A 213 -12.01 3.90 1.43
N ARG A 214 -11.64 2.62 1.64
CA ARG A 214 -10.38 2.07 1.08
C ARG A 214 -10.38 2.10 -0.44
N LEU A 215 -11.51 1.78 -1.07
CA LEU A 215 -11.64 1.88 -2.53
C LEU A 215 -11.53 3.33 -3.02
N LYS A 216 -12.18 4.26 -2.33
CA LYS A 216 -12.11 5.70 -2.64
C LYS A 216 -10.69 6.24 -2.50
N ASP A 217 -9.97 5.87 -1.42
CA ASP A 217 -8.57 6.26 -1.23
C ASP A 217 -7.70 5.75 -2.38
N LEU A 218 -7.89 4.49 -2.80
CA LEU A 218 -7.16 3.91 -3.92
C LEU A 218 -7.44 4.64 -5.24
N VAL A 219 -8.71 4.95 -5.50
CA VAL A 219 -9.10 5.74 -6.69
C VAL A 219 -8.43 7.10 -6.66
N ASN A 220 -8.52 7.82 -5.55
CA ASN A 220 -7.93 9.17 -5.43
C ASN A 220 -6.40 9.16 -5.63
N GLU A 221 -5.72 8.09 -5.19
CA GLU A 221 -4.26 7.97 -5.32
C GLU A 221 -3.83 7.73 -6.78
N TYR A 222 -4.65 7.03 -7.59
CA TYR A 222 -4.23 6.56 -8.91
C TYR A 222 -5.09 7.03 -10.09
N ILE A 223 -6.12 7.82 -9.86
CA ILE A 223 -7.02 8.31 -10.94
C ILE A 223 -6.27 9.13 -11.99
N ASN A 224 -5.21 9.83 -11.58
CA ASN A 224 -4.36 10.60 -12.50
C ASN A 224 -3.58 9.71 -13.46
N GLN A 225 -3.28 8.46 -13.09
CA GLN A 225 -2.62 7.49 -13.97
C GLN A 225 -3.60 6.75 -14.88
N LEU A 226 -4.79 6.42 -14.35
CA LEU A 226 -5.85 5.73 -15.06
C LEU A 226 -7.21 6.43 -14.80
N PRO A 227 -7.65 7.36 -15.66
CA PRO A 227 -8.85 8.17 -15.40
C PRO A 227 -10.15 7.39 -15.20
N LYS A 228 -10.26 6.18 -15.78
CA LYS A 228 -11.43 5.31 -15.61
C LYS A 228 -11.25 4.24 -14.52
N LEU A 229 -10.37 4.51 -13.55
CA LEU A 229 -10.02 3.55 -12.50
C LEU A 229 -11.24 3.12 -11.68
N GLN A 230 -12.07 4.05 -11.24
CA GLN A 230 -13.25 3.73 -10.43
C GLN A 230 -14.19 2.77 -11.14
N ASP A 231 -14.49 3.02 -12.41
CA ASP A 231 -15.37 2.16 -13.21
C ASP A 231 -14.77 0.77 -13.43
N LEU A 232 -13.44 0.71 -13.64
CA LEU A 232 -12.72 -0.56 -13.76
C LEU A 232 -12.84 -1.38 -12.47
N LEU A 233 -12.54 -0.77 -11.32
CA LEU A 233 -12.57 -1.47 -10.03
C LEU A 233 -13.96 -1.99 -9.67
N ILE A 234 -15.01 -1.20 -9.90
CA ILE A 234 -16.40 -1.64 -9.68
C ILE A 234 -16.76 -2.83 -10.59
N ARG A 235 -16.33 -2.82 -11.85
CA ARG A 235 -16.58 -3.92 -12.79
C ARG A 235 -15.77 -5.18 -12.49
N MET A 236 -14.76 -5.10 -11.62
CA MET A 236 -14.07 -6.28 -11.10
C MET A 236 -14.90 -7.05 -10.06
N ALA A 237 -16.04 -6.53 -9.60
CA ALA A 237 -16.97 -7.27 -8.75
C ALA A 237 -17.31 -8.65 -9.35
N PRO A 238 -17.54 -9.68 -8.51
CA PRO A 238 -17.96 -10.98 -9.00
C PRO A 238 -19.29 -10.90 -9.76
N THR A 239 -19.33 -11.55 -10.90
CA THR A 239 -20.56 -11.69 -11.67
C THR A 239 -21.50 -12.71 -11.03
N GLN A 240 -22.79 -12.69 -11.37
CA GLN A 240 -23.76 -13.68 -10.86
C GLN A 240 -23.32 -15.13 -11.15
N LYS A 241 -22.69 -15.37 -12.31
CA LYS A 241 -22.12 -16.68 -12.65
C LYS A 241 -20.96 -17.07 -11.73
N GLU A 242 -20.06 -16.15 -11.42
CA GLU A 242 -18.95 -16.39 -10.47
C GLU A 242 -19.45 -16.61 -9.05
N LEU A 243 -20.50 -15.88 -8.63
CA LEU A 243 -21.15 -16.07 -7.33
C LEU A 243 -21.76 -17.47 -7.17
N GLN A 244 -22.32 -18.03 -8.24
CA GLN A 244 -22.92 -19.37 -8.24
C GLN A 244 -21.87 -20.49 -8.34
N SER A 245 -20.80 -20.28 -9.11
CA SER A 245 -19.81 -21.33 -9.42
C SER A 245 -18.64 -21.40 -8.41
N LYS A 246 -18.32 -20.31 -7.73
CA LYS A 246 -17.14 -20.18 -6.86
C LYS A 246 -17.53 -19.73 -5.45
N SER A 247 -18.20 -20.59 -4.67
CA SER A 247 -18.74 -20.19 -3.36
C SER A 247 -17.71 -19.56 -2.43
N ALA A 248 -16.58 -20.20 -2.18
CA ALA A 248 -15.56 -19.75 -1.23
C ALA A 248 -14.42 -18.92 -1.86
N GLU A 249 -14.19 -19.05 -3.17
CA GLU A 249 -13.06 -18.41 -3.85
C GLU A 249 -13.52 -17.42 -4.95
N ARG A 250 -14.69 -16.79 -4.75
CA ARG A 250 -15.31 -15.86 -5.72
C ARG A 250 -14.46 -14.63 -6.06
N TYR A 251 -13.52 -14.28 -5.23
CA TYR A 251 -12.58 -13.18 -5.44
C TYR A 251 -11.18 -13.64 -5.86
N VAL A 252 -11.00 -14.93 -6.14
CA VAL A 252 -9.74 -15.53 -6.54
C VAL A 252 -9.82 -15.93 -8.00
N TYR A 253 -8.79 -15.62 -8.76
CA TYR A 253 -8.69 -15.84 -10.19
C TYR A 253 -7.37 -16.53 -10.53
N SER A 254 -7.37 -17.51 -11.37
CA SER A 254 -6.17 -17.88 -12.11
C SER A 254 -5.79 -16.74 -13.07
N THR A 255 -4.56 -16.73 -13.57
CA THR A 255 -4.10 -15.71 -14.52
C THR A 255 -4.99 -15.66 -15.77
N ALA A 256 -5.40 -16.83 -16.27
CA ALA A 256 -6.30 -16.93 -17.42
C ALA A 256 -7.69 -16.33 -17.14
N GLU A 257 -8.27 -16.63 -15.97
CA GLU A 257 -9.56 -16.07 -15.55
C GLU A 257 -9.49 -14.55 -15.34
N LEU A 258 -8.42 -14.04 -14.71
CA LEU A 258 -8.20 -12.61 -14.53
C LEU A 258 -8.12 -11.90 -15.88
N HIS A 259 -7.32 -12.42 -16.81
CA HIS A 259 -7.21 -11.86 -18.15
C HIS A 259 -8.52 -11.91 -18.92
N ALA A 260 -9.28 -13.02 -18.84
CA ALA A 260 -10.59 -13.13 -19.47
C ALA A 260 -11.58 -12.11 -18.91
N LYS A 261 -11.60 -11.91 -17.59
CA LYS A 261 -12.45 -10.92 -16.92
C LYS A 261 -12.10 -9.50 -17.39
N ILE A 262 -10.83 -9.15 -17.42
CA ILE A 262 -10.36 -7.82 -17.89
C ILE A 262 -10.71 -7.63 -19.37
N LYS A 263 -10.51 -8.61 -20.24
CA LYS A 263 -10.91 -8.54 -21.66
C LYS A 263 -12.41 -8.27 -21.82
N ASN A 264 -13.24 -8.95 -21.03
CA ASN A 264 -14.70 -8.72 -21.05
C ASN A 264 -15.06 -7.29 -20.63
N ILE A 265 -14.36 -6.73 -19.63
CA ILE A 265 -14.55 -5.35 -19.22
C ILE A 265 -14.14 -4.39 -20.35
N GLN A 266 -13.02 -4.65 -21.02
CA GLN A 266 -12.53 -3.84 -22.15
C GLN A 266 -13.47 -3.81 -23.35
N GLN A 267 -14.23 -4.87 -23.60
CA GLN A 267 -15.24 -4.88 -24.69
C GLN A 267 -16.28 -3.77 -24.52
N ASN A 268 -16.57 -3.37 -23.29
CA ASN A 268 -17.58 -2.38 -22.94
C ASN A 268 -17.00 -1.04 -22.46
N MET A 269 -15.68 -0.94 -22.34
CA MET A 269 -15.01 0.24 -21.78
C MET A 269 -13.60 0.39 -22.35
N ASN A 270 -13.38 1.48 -23.09
CA ASN A 270 -12.02 1.84 -23.51
C ASN A 270 -11.20 2.29 -22.30
N ILE A 271 -10.17 1.53 -21.96
CA ILE A 271 -9.25 1.83 -20.86
C ILE A 271 -7.94 2.34 -21.43
N SER A 272 -7.51 3.49 -20.96
CA SER A 272 -6.23 4.10 -21.33
C SER A 272 -5.45 4.43 -20.06
N ILE A 273 -4.13 4.32 -20.14
CA ILE A 273 -3.20 4.54 -19.03
C ILE A 273 -2.03 5.39 -19.50
N TYR A 274 -1.49 6.23 -18.62
CA TYR A 274 -0.19 6.86 -18.85
C TYR A 274 0.93 5.85 -18.69
N GLN A 275 1.92 5.94 -19.57
CA GLN A 275 3.10 5.07 -19.59
C GLN A 275 4.37 5.91 -19.50
N ALA A 276 5.41 5.36 -18.89
CA ALA A 276 6.69 6.05 -18.64
C ALA A 276 7.40 6.60 -19.90
N ASN A 277 7.03 6.10 -21.06
CA ASN A 277 7.60 6.51 -22.37
C ASN A 277 6.64 7.36 -23.21
N CYS A 278 5.48 7.73 -22.70
CA CYS A 278 4.45 8.47 -23.42
C CYS A 278 4.02 9.73 -22.67
N GLU A 279 3.74 10.82 -23.40
CA GLU A 279 3.16 12.05 -22.85
C GLU A 279 1.63 12.05 -22.85
N LYS A 280 1.01 11.12 -23.58
CA LYS A 280 -0.44 11.01 -23.73
C LYS A 280 -0.93 9.69 -23.18
N LEU A 281 -2.23 9.65 -22.84
CA LEU A 281 -2.92 8.42 -22.52
C LEU A 281 -2.84 7.46 -23.71
N CYS A 282 -2.32 6.26 -23.47
CA CYS A 282 -2.24 5.19 -24.45
C CYS A 282 -3.29 4.12 -24.13
N PRO A 283 -3.96 3.53 -25.13
CA PRO A 283 -4.82 2.36 -24.91
C PRO A 283 -4.03 1.27 -24.18
N ALA A 284 -4.59 0.75 -23.10
CA ALA A 284 -3.97 -0.32 -22.32
C ALA A 284 -4.49 -1.68 -22.78
N ASP A 285 -3.61 -2.66 -22.92
CA ASP A 285 -4.01 -4.05 -23.11
C ASP A 285 -4.35 -4.71 -21.74
N PHE A 286 -4.90 -5.93 -21.80
CA PHE A 286 -5.33 -6.63 -20.59
C PHE A 286 -4.17 -7.03 -19.67
N HIS A 287 -2.96 -7.24 -20.18
CA HIS A 287 -1.75 -7.51 -19.37
C HIS A 287 -1.34 -6.27 -18.60
N GLN A 288 -1.32 -5.12 -19.26
CA GLN A 288 -1.00 -3.83 -18.64
C GLN A 288 -2.02 -3.48 -17.54
N ILE A 289 -3.30 -3.76 -17.77
CA ILE A 289 -4.35 -3.53 -16.77
C ILE A 289 -4.19 -4.49 -15.60
N ALA A 290 -3.96 -5.78 -15.83
CA ALA A 290 -3.73 -6.77 -14.77
C ALA A 290 -2.52 -6.38 -13.91
N HIS A 291 -1.40 -6.04 -14.54
CA HIS A 291 -0.19 -5.57 -13.84
C HIS A 291 -0.46 -4.27 -13.07
N PHE A 292 -1.24 -3.34 -13.63
CA PHE A 292 -1.61 -2.10 -12.93
C PHE A 292 -2.47 -2.38 -11.70
N LEU A 293 -3.46 -3.26 -11.77
CA LEU A 293 -4.27 -3.67 -10.62
C LEU A 293 -3.42 -4.30 -9.50
N TYR A 294 -2.38 -5.06 -9.87
CA TYR A 294 -1.41 -5.61 -8.93
C TYR A 294 -0.51 -4.50 -8.36
N LYS A 295 -0.01 -3.60 -9.20
CA LYS A 295 0.83 -2.46 -8.81
C LYS A 295 0.17 -1.58 -7.75
N ILE A 296 -1.10 -1.27 -7.91
CA ILE A 296 -1.85 -0.44 -6.96
C ILE A 296 -2.33 -1.20 -5.71
N GLY A 297 -2.08 -2.51 -5.63
CA GLY A 297 -2.49 -3.34 -4.50
C GLY A 297 -4.00 -3.61 -4.43
N PHE A 298 -4.72 -3.48 -5.55
CA PHE A 298 -6.11 -3.91 -5.64
C PHE A 298 -6.22 -5.43 -5.67
N ILE A 299 -5.30 -6.09 -6.38
CA ILE A 299 -5.12 -7.54 -6.33
C ILE A 299 -3.77 -7.88 -5.73
N THR A 300 -3.68 -9.05 -5.11
CA THR A 300 -2.44 -9.63 -4.57
C THR A 300 -2.18 -10.99 -5.21
N GLY A 301 -0.90 -11.36 -5.33
CA GLY A 301 -0.54 -12.73 -5.68
C GLY A 301 -0.83 -13.66 -4.51
N ARG A 302 -1.37 -14.85 -4.80
CA ARG A 302 -1.72 -15.87 -3.81
C ARG A 302 -1.20 -17.22 -4.26
N LYS A 303 -0.45 -17.90 -3.41
CA LYS A 303 0.07 -19.24 -3.70
C LYS A 303 -0.09 -20.13 -2.47
N ARG A 304 -0.39 -21.42 -2.68
CA ARG A 304 -0.30 -22.41 -1.62
C ARG A 304 1.13 -22.96 -1.58
N ASN A 305 1.75 -22.91 -0.41
CA ASN A 305 3.03 -23.55 -0.21
C ASN A 305 2.87 -25.09 -0.02
N GLU A 306 3.98 -25.78 0.11
CA GLU A 306 4.00 -27.25 0.28
C GLU A 306 3.25 -27.74 1.53
N SER A 307 3.14 -26.92 2.56
CA SER A 307 2.36 -27.21 3.78
C SER A 307 0.87 -26.90 3.65
N GLY A 308 0.41 -26.47 2.46
CA GLY A 308 -0.98 -26.11 2.20
C GLY A 308 -1.37 -24.71 2.68
N LYS A 309 -0.44 -23.99 3.30
CA LYS A 309 -0.65 -22.61 3.76
C LYS A 309 -0.68 -21.63 2.59
N ILE A 310 -1.44 -20.56 2.73
CA ILE A 310 -1.55 -19.53 1.70
C ILE A 310 -0.58 -18.41 2.00
N GLU A 311 0.29 -18.17 1.02
CA GLU A 311 1.21 -17.05 0.99
C GLU A 311 0.66 -15.97 0.06
N ARG A 312 0.70 -14.72 0.51
CA ARG A 312 0.37 -13.56 -0.30
C ARG A 312 1.62 -12.79 -0.65
N VAL A 313 1.69 -12.36 -1.89
CA VAL A 313 2.77 -11.54 -2.43
C VAL A 313 2.20 -10.21 -2.89
N TYR A 314 2.84 -9.14 -2.47
CA TYR A 314 2.49 -7.77 -2.83
C TYR A 314 3.46 -7.21 -3.87
N TYR A 315 3.05 -6.14 -4.54
CA TYR A 315 3.84 -5.52 -5.61
C TYR A 315 5.23 -5.06 -5.14
N ASP A 316 5.34 -4.51 -3.95
CA ASP A 316 6.59 -4.04 -3.36
C ASP A 316 7.62 -5.16 -3.09
N GLU A 317 7.14 -6.40 -2.94
CA GLU A 317 7.98 -7.60 -2.76
C GLU A 317 8.39 -8.20 -4.11
N SER A 318 7.51 -8.17 -5.09
CA SER A 318 7.74 -8.82 -6.40
C SER A 318 7.09 -8.02 -7.53
N PRO A 319 7.65 -6.86 -7.91
CA PRO A 319 7.04 -5.95 -8.89
C PRO A 319 6.95 -6.52 -10.31
N TYR A 320 7.67 -7.61 -10.58
CA TYR A 320 7.73 -8.21 -11.92
C TYR A 320 6.62 -9.25 -12.20
N LEU A 321 5.87 -9.65 -11.19
CA LEU A 321 4.77 -10.58 -11.39
C LEU A 321 3.67 -9.94 -12.25
N LEU A 322 2.96 -10.75 -13.03
CA LEU A 322 2.00 -10.30 -14.05
C LEU A 322 2.60 -9.42 -15.17
N ASN A 323 3.89 -9.24 -15.21
CA ASN A 323 4.51 -8.68 -16.40
C ASN A 323 4.45 -9.71 -17.54
N ALA A 324 4.10 -9.26 -18.75
CA ALA A 324 3.93 -10.10 -19.93
C ALA A 324 5.11 -11.07 -20.19
N ASN A 325 6.30 -10.69 -19.76
CA ASN A 325 7.53 -11.45 -20.00
C ASN A 325 7.87 -12.48 -18.91
N VAL A 326 7.21 -12.46 -17.74
CA VAL A 326 7.64 -13.26 -16.56
C VAL A 326 6.68 -14.40 -16.23
N GLY A 327 5.42 -14.32 -16.70
CA GLY A 327 4.38 -15.29 -16.35
C GLY A 327 3.92 -15.17 -14.89
N ASP A 328 3.07 -16.11 -14.46
CA ASP A 328 2.46 -16.08 -13.13
C ASP A 328 3.21 -16.86 -12.05
N ARG A 329 4.23 -17.63 -12.41
CA ARG A 329 5.03 -18.46 -11.49
C ARG A 329 4.19 -19.35 -10.57
N GLY A 330 2.99 -19.72 -10.99
CA GLY A 330 2.05 -20.54 -10.23
C GLY A 330 1.26 -19.77 -9.17
N TYR A 331 1.22 -18.44 -9.25
CA TYR A 331 0.33 -17.62 -8.45
C TYR A 331 -1.06 -17.56 -9.04
N SER A 332 -2.07 -17.53 -8.18
CA SER A 332 -3.41 -17.02 -8.43
C SER A 332 -3.52 -15.58 -7.93
N TRP A 333 -4.57 -14.88 -8.34
CA TRP A 333 -4.76 -13.46 -8.07
C TRP A 333 -6.01 -13.26 -7.25
N GLU A 334 -5.86 -12.59 -6.12
CA GLU A 334 -6.95 -12.37 -5.18
C GLU A 334 -7.25 -10.88 -5.06
N ILE A 335 -8.54 -10.49 -5.22
CA ILE A 335 -8.95 -9.13 -4.85
C ILE A 335 -8.77 -8.99 -3.35
N HIS A 336 -7.98 -8.01 -2.94
CA HIS A 336 -7.63 -7.82 -1.54
C HIS A 336 -8.88 -7.68 -0.66
N PRO A 337 -8.96 -8.35 0.51
CA PRO A 337 -10.13 -8.34 1.38
C PRO A 337 -10.64 -6.94 1.75
N ALA A 338 -9.74 -5.97 1.90
CA ALA A 338 -10.09 -4.58 2.21
C ALA A 338 -11.09 -3.94 1.23
N TYR A 339 -11.18 -4.43 0.00
CA TYR A 339 -12.04 -3.84 -1.03
C TYR A 339 -13.33 -4.62 -1.29
N ARG A 340 -13.42 -5.86 -0.79
CA ARG A 340 -14.53 -6.76 -1.14
C ARG A 340 -15.87 -6.21 -0.71
N GLY A 341 -15.89 -5.43 0.40
CA GLY A 341 -17.03 -4.74 0.90
C GLY A 341 -17.67 -3.77 -0.06
N ALA A 342 -16.87 -2.98 -0.68
CA ALA A 342 -17.34 -2.02 -1.66
C ALA A 342 -17.83 -2.67 -2.98
N LEU A 343 -17.43 -3.91 -3.24
CA LEU A 343 -17.76 -4.65 -4.47
C LEU A 343 -18.98 -5.55 -4.34
N ALA A 344 -19.47 -5.80 -3.15
CA ALA A 344 -20.69 -6.56 -2.95
C ALA A 344 -21.87 -5.63 -3.18
N ASN A 345 -22.45 -5.71 -4.33
CA ASN A 345 -23.58 -4.91 -4.79
C ASN A 345 -24.83 -5.19 -3.95
N GLY A 346 -24.98 -4.63 -2.73
CA GLY A 346 -26.26 -4.56 -2.01
C GLY A 346 -27.10 -5.86 -1.91
N THR A 347 -26.60 -6.94 -2.48
CA THR A 347 -27.19 -8.26 -2.30
C THR A 347 -26.86 -8.70 -0.89
N ASN A 348 -27.86 -9.26 -0.18
CA ASN A 348 -27.69 -9.98 1.08
C ASN A 348 -26.72 -11.18 0.96
N ASP A 349 -25.83 -11.13 0.00
CA ASP A 349 -24.82 -12.13 -0.25
C ASP A 349 -23.80 -12.08 0.84
N ASN A 350 -23.90 -13.09 1.67
CA ASN A 350 -22.94 -13.46 2.69
C ASN A 350 -21.52 -13.23 2.16
N TRP A 351 -20.88 -12.21 2.70
CA TRP A 351 -19.48 -11.95 2.52
C TRP A 351 -18.68 -13.11 3.13
N GLU A 352 -18.62 -14.22 2.45
CA GLU A 352 -17.61 -15.20 2.73
C GLU A 352 -16.27 -14.62 2.26
N ILE A 353 -15.78 -13.68 3.04
CA ILE A 353 -14.37 -13.37 3.04
C ILE A 353 -13.74 -14.64 3.58
N THR A 354 -13.30 -15.48 2.70
CA THR A 354 -12.44 -16.59 3.06
C THR A 354 -11.24 -15.97 3.74
N LEU A 355 -11.16 -16.11 5.06
CA LEU A 355 -9.94 -15.92 5.79
C LEU A 355 -9.00 -17.01 5.33
N ASN A 356 -8.34 -16.71 4.23
CA ASN A 356 -7.09 -17.34 3.96
C ASN A 356 -6.12 -16.58 4.86
N LEU A 357 -6.02 -17.06 6.08
CA LEU A 357 -5.14 -16.56 7.10
C LEU A 357 -3.76 -16.53 6.50
N ASP A 358 -3.12 -15.35 6.51
CA ASP A 358 -1.69 -15.30 6.35
C ASP A 358 -1.13 -16.15 7.49
N ASP A 359 -0.69 -17.33 7.15
CA ASP A 359 -0.02 -18.26 8.07
C ASP A 359 1.44 -17.85 8.28
N GLU A 360 1.76 -16.58 8.07
CA GLU A 360 2.99 -15.98 8.53
C GLU A 360 2.90 -15.82 10.06
N ALA A 361 3.13 -16.92 10.73
CA ALA A 361 3.50 -17.01 12.13
C ALA A 361 4.67 -17.93 12.27
#